data_282395ef94d5f28494030422a06e70e1
#
_entry.id   282395ef94d5f28494030422a06e70e1
#
_cell.length_a   1.000
_cell.length_b   1.000
_cell.length_c   1.000
_cell.angle_alpha   90.00
_cell.angle_beta   90.00
_cell.angle_gamma   90.00
#
_symmetry.space_group_name_H-M   'P 1'
#
loop_
_entity.id
_entity.type
_entity.pdbx_description
1 polymer ?
#
loop_
_entity_poly.entity_id
_entity_poly.type
_entity_poly.pdbx_seq_one_letter_code
_entity_poly.pdbx_strand_id
1 'polypeptide(L)'
;MRATVRVYGLLLVAGFRRGSTYRLAALGGLVSNVTFGLLKVAVLFAAVGAAGGEVGGYDRAQMSTYIWLSQAMLGSVNFFGGSDIAERIKDGQVSVDFLRPLDVQAATVVTEVGQALFAFVPRGIPQLAIGGLFVGMTLPGSVAVWVLGVVSLLLAVVLSAATVYLVAAVGFWLVETRGVQLVYMVVSGFFAGLFVPISMFPRWLELAVQATPFPSMLMYPVTVLADRVSVGGALTLVAVQVAWLAGVGGLGQVLTRAGRRRLEIQGG
;
A
#
# COMPACT_ATOMS: atom_id res chain seq x y z
N MET A 1 16.04 13.59 20.81
CA MET A 1 14.73 13.00 20.58
C MET A 1 13.71 14.00 20.00
N ARG A 2 13.41 15.16 20.63
CA ARG A 2 12.44 16.14 20.09
C ARG A 2 12.82 16.71 18.71
N ALA A 3 14.10 17.01 18.46
CA ALA A 3 14.57 17.51 17.16
C ALA A 3 14.39 16.49 16.04
N THR A 4 14.69 15.22 16.28
CA THR A 4 14.55 14.13 15.31
C THR A 4 13.09 13.92 14.93
N VAL A 5 12.16 13.88 15.90
CA VAL A 5 10.71 13.75 15.64
C VAL A 5 10.21 14.92 14.79
N ARG A 6 10.66 16.15 15.08
CA ARG A 6 10.30 17.33 14.29
C ARG A 6 10.76 17.22 12.84
N VAL A 7 11.96 16.69 12.59
CA VAL A 7 12.48 16.52 11.22
C VAL A 7 11.63 15.51 10.43
N TYR A 8 11.30 14.34 11.02
CA TYR A 8 10.42 13.39 10.34
C TYR A 8 9.02 13.95 10.09
N GLY A 9 8.46 14.75 11.01
CA GLY A 9 7.22 15.46 10.77
C GLY A 9 7.31 16.45 9.60
N LEU A 10 8.42 17.15 9.45
CA LEU A 10 8.66 18.04 8.29
C LEU A 10 8.80 17.25 6.98
N LEU A 11 9.44 16.07 6.99
CA LEU A 11 9.52 15.19 5.83
C LEU A 11 8.14 14.67 5.40
N LEU A 12 7.29 14.29 6.35
CA LEU A 12 5.91 13.91 6.07
C LEU A 12 5.15 15.05 5.36
N VAL A 13 5.22 16.26 5.91
CA VAL A 13 4.58 17.45 5.33
C VAL A 13 5.18 17.78 3.96
N ALA A 14 6.49 17.65 3.78
CA ALA A 14 7.15 17.87 2.49
C ALA A 14 6.67 16.85 1.45
N GLY A 15 6.56 15.57 1.82
CA GLY A 15 5.97 14.54 0.97
C GLY A 15 4.53 14.86 0.57
N PHE A 16 3.69 15.24 1.52
CA PHE A 16 2.31 15.65 1.26
C PHE A 16 2.22 16.84 0.29
N ARG A 17 3.04 17.88 0.50
CA ARG A 17 3.10 19.06 -0.40
C ARG A 17 3.61 18.68 -1.80
N ARG A 18 4.59 17.78 -1.88
CA ARG A 18 5.09 17.29 -3.17
C ARG A 18 3.99 16.57 -3.96
N GLY A 19 3.21 15.70 -3.30
CA GLY A 19 2.03 15.07 -3.91
C GLY A 19 1.04 16.09 -4.46
N SER A 20 0.85 17.23 -3.77
CA SER A 20 -0.10 18.27 -4.17
C SER A 20 0.30 19.07 -5.40
N THR A 21 1.54 18.95 -5.89
CA THR A 21 2.03 19.66 -7.07
C THR A 21 1.40 19.10 -8.36
N TYR A 22 1.06 17.81 -8.39
CA TYR A 22 0.56 17.11 -9.57
C TYR A 22 -0.96 16.90 -9.56
N ARG A 23 -1.74 17.97 -9.30
CA ARG A 23 -3.22 17.90 -9.14
C ARG A 23 -3.94 17.37 -10.38
N LEU A 24 -3.52 17.77 -11.59
CA LEU A 24 -4.12 17.29 -12.84
C LEU A 24 -3.90 15.79 -13.06
N ALA A 25 -2.71 15.28 -12.74
CA ALA A 25 -2.45 13.84 -12.78
C ALA A 25 -3.30 13.07 -11.75
N ALA A 26 -3.62 13.69 -10.62
CA ALA A 26 -4.52 13.10 -9.64
C ALA A 26 -5.96 12.97 -10.17
N LEU A 27 -6.45 13.95 -10.94
CA LEU A 27 -7.76 13.89 -11.59
C LEU A 27 -7.81 12.82 -12.69
N GLY A 28 -6.78 12.71 -13.52
CA GLY A 28 -6.68 11.63 -14.50
C GLY A 28 -6.70 10.23 -13.84
N GLY A 29 -5.97 10.08 -12.72
CA GLY A 29 -6.01 8.87 -11.92
C GLY A 29 -7.39 8.59 -11.30
N LEU A 30 -8.13 9.62 -10.87
CA LEU A 30 -9.50 9.46 -10.39
C LEU A 30 -10.42 8.90 -11.48
N VAL A 31 -10.41 9.46 -12.68
CA VAL A 31 -11.23 8.99 -13.81
C VAL A 31 -10.93 7.52 -14.11
N SER A 32 -9.65 7.16 -14.22
CA SER A 32 -9.25 5.76 -14.44
C SER A 32 -9.74 4.84 -13.33
N ASN A 33 -9.54 5.21 -12.06
CA ASN A 33 -9.94 4.41 -10.92
C ASN A 33 -11.47 4.24 -10.85
N VAL A 34 -12.27 5.28 -11.14
CA VAL A 34 -13.74 5.19 -11.21
C VAL A 34 -14.15 4.23 -12.31
N THR A 35 -13.57 4.36 -13.51
CA THR A 35 -13.87 3.47 -14.63
C THR A 35 -13.57 2.01 -14.28
N PHE A 36 -12.38 1.73 -13.73
CA PHE A 36 -12.04 0.37 -13.28
C PHE A 36 -12.91 -0.12 -12.12
N GLY A 37 -13.30 0.78 -11.20
CA GLY A 37 -14.23 0.47 -10.12
C GLY A 37 -15.59 0.02 -10.67
N LEU A 38 -16.16 0.76 -11.61
CA LEU A 38 -17.45 0.41 -12.26
C LEU A 38 -17.35 -0.89 -13.06
N LEU A 39 -16.25 -1.12 -13.79
CA LEU A 39 -16.01 -2.38 -14.48
C LEU A 39 -15.95 -3.56 -13.52
N LYS A 40 -15.25 -3.41 -12.38
CA LYS A 40 -15.22 -4.43 -11.32
C LYS A 40 -16.60 -4.66 -10.72
N VAL A 41 -17.40 -3.61 -10.48
CA VAL A 41 -18.77 -3.74 -10.00
C VAL A 41 -19.58 -4.58 -10.99
N ALA A 42 -19.52 -4.30 -12.30
CA ALA A 42 -20.24 -5.05 -13.29
C ALA A 42 -19.86 -6.54 -13.30
N VAL A 43 -18.55 -6.84 -13.30
CA VAL A 43 -18.04 -8.22 -13.37
C VAL A 43 -18.31 -8.98 -12.08
N LEU A 44 -17.94 -8.41 -10.92
CA LEU A 44 -18.03 -9.12 -9.64
C LEU A 44 -19.48 -9.24 -9.15
N PHE A 45 -20.37 -8.26 -9.46
CA PHE A 45 -21.79 -8.38 -9.17
C PHE A 45 -22.46 -9.45 -10.04
N ALA A 46 -22.05 -9.59 -11.30
CA ALA A 46 -22.50 -10.68 -12.14
C ALA A 46 -22.06 -12.05 -11.60
N ALA A 47 -20.81 -12.13 -11.09
CA ALA A 47 -20.31 -13.35 -10.46
C ALA A 47 -21.09 -13.71 -9.18
N VAL A 48 -21.37 -12.72 -8.31
CA VAL A 48 -22.21 -12.92 -7.10
C VAL A 48 -23.61 -13.38 -7.48
N GLY A 49 -24.23 -12.77 -8.51
CA GLY A 49 -25.56 -13.19 -9.01
C GLY A 49 -25.56 -14.61 -9.56
N ALA A 50 -24.56 -14.98 -10.37
CA ALA A 50 -24.42 -16.32 -10.94
C ALA A 50 -24.15 -17.40 -9.87
N ALA A 51 -23.51 -17.03 -8.77
CA ALA A 51 -23.23 -17.93 -7.65
C ALA A 51 -24.38 -18.05 -6.62
N GLY A 52 -25.55 -17.47 -6.91
CA GLY A 52 -26.71 -17.56 -6.01
C GLY A 52 -26.72 -16.53 -4.88
N GLY A 53 -25.98 -15.43 -5.01
CA GLY A 53 -25.99 -14.29 -4.08
C GLY A 53 -24.74 -14.11 -3.24
N GLU A 54 -23.81 -15.08 -3.26
CA GLU A 54 -22.55 -15.02 -2.52
C GLU A 54 -21.43 -15.70 -3.31
N VAL A 55 -20.23 -15.11 -3.32
CA VAL A 55 -19.02 -15.71 -3.91
C VAL A 55 -17.78 -15.40 -3.07
N GLY A 56 -17.00 -16.42 -2.75
CA GLY A 56 -15.78 -16.27 -1.92
C GLY A 56 -16.05 -15.69 -0.52
N GLY A 57 -17.26 -15.89 0.02
CA GLY A 57 -17.70 -15.34 1.29
C GLY A 57 -18.13 -13.87 1.22
N TYR A 58 -18.35 -13.30 0.02
CA TYR A 58 -18.82 -11.92 -0.17
C TYR A 58 -20.25 -11.92 -0.74
N ASP A 59 -21.17 -11.31 -0.01
CA ASP A 59 -22.44 -10.87 -0.57
C ASP A 59 -22.25 -9.61 -1.46
N ARG A 60 -23.32 -9.14 -2.05
CA ARG A 60 -23.26 -7.99 -2.97
C ARG A 60 -22.80 -6.70 -2.31
N ALA A 61 -23.20 -6.43 -1.05
CA ALA A 61 -22.86 -5.20 -0.35
C ALA A 61 -21.39 -5.23 0.15
N GLN A 62 -20.96 -6.38 0.65
CA GLN A 62 -19.56 -6.62 1.04
C GLN A 62 -18.62 -6.57 -0.18
N MET A 63 -19.05 -7.12 -1.31
CA MET A 63 -18.30 -7.05 -2.57
C MET A 63 -18.16 -5.61 -3.06
N SER A 64 -19.23 -4.81 -2.95
CA SER A 64 -19.17 -3.37 -3.23
C SER A 64 -18.14 -2.67 -2.34
N THR A 65 -18.18 -2.92 -1.03
CA THR A 65 -17.23 -2.35 -0.08
C THR A 65 -15.78 -2.72 -0.42
N TYR A 66 -15.53 -4.00 -0.74
CA TYR A 66 -14.21 -4.45 -1.21
C TYR A 66 -13.75 -3.67 -2.45
N ILE A 67 -14.63 -3.55 -3.46
CA ILE A 67 -14.28 -2.87 -4.71
C ILE A 67 -13.91 -1.41 -4.43
N TRP A 68 -14.77 -0.67 -3.77
CA TRP A 68 -14.57 0.77 -3.59
C TRP A 68 -13.44 1.10 -2.60
N LEU A 69 -13.26 0.33 -1.54
CA LEU A 69 -12.10 0.46 -0.66
C LEU A 69 -10.79 0.15 -1.40
N SER A 70 -10.75 -0.93 -2.18
CA SER A 70 -9.54 -1.28 -2.94
C SER A 70 -9.21 -0.21 -3.99
N GLN A 71 -10.20 0.39 -4.65
CA GLN A 71 -9.99 1.50 -5.57
C GLN A 71 -9.55 2.78 -4.83
N ALA A 72 -10.13 3.08 -3.67
CA ALA A 72 -9.74 4.22 -2.86
C ALA A 72 -8.26 4.14 -2.41
N MET A 73 -7.80 2.94 -2.06
CA MET A 73 -6.42 2.71 -1.61
C MET A 73 -5.41 2.67 -2.77
N LEU A 74 -5.83 2.48 -4.03
CA LEU A 74 -4.95 2.34 -5.19
C LEU A 74 -4.03 3.56 -5.42
N GLY A 75 -4.43 4.74 -4.96
CA GLY A 75 -3.59 5.95 -5.00
C GLY A 75 -2.58 6.05 -3.85
N SER A 76 -2.83 5.35 -2.75
CA SER A 76 -2.05 5.45 -1.50
C SER A 76 -1.14 4.26 -1.25
N VAL A 77 -1.49 3.08 -1.80
CA VAL A 77 -0.65 1.89 -1.79
C VAL A 77 0.12 1.84 -3.10
N ASN A 78 1.45 1.87 -3.03
CA ASN A 78 2.29 1.86 -4.22
C ASN A 78 2.50 0.42 -4.72
N PHE A 79 1.68 0.00 -5.68
CA PHE A 79 1.82 -1.29 -6.36
C PHE A 79 2.81 -1.25 -7.54
N PHE A 80 3.28 -0.07 -7.94
CA PHE A 80 4.12 0.07 -9.13
C PHE A 80 5.63 -0.03 -8.85
N GLY A 81 6.03 0.03 -7.58
CA GLY A 81 7.42 -0.13 -7.17
C GLY A 81 8.34 1.03 -7.51
N GLY A 82 7.85 2.06 -8.19
CA GLY A 82 8.64 3.26 -8.49
C GLY A 82 8.81 4.13 -7.25
N SER A 83 10.02 4.66 -7.03
CA SER A 83 10.33 5.60 -5.97
C SER A 83 11.55 6.45 -6.32
N ASP A 84 11.62 7.67 -5.77
CA ASP A 84 12.76 8.57 -6.00
C ASP A 84 14.08 7.99 -5.51
N ILE A 85 14.05 7.19 -4.45
CA ILE A 85 15.28 6.60 -3.91
C ILE A 85 15.90 5.60 -4.90
N ALA A 86 15.10 4.94 -5.74
CA ALA A 86 15.63 4.04 -6.77
C ALA A 86 16.49 4.80 -7.79
N GLU A 87 16.04 5.97 -8.24
CA GLU A 87 16.82 6.85 -9.13
C GLU A 87 18.07 7.38 -8.44
N ARG A 88 17.96 7.83 -7.19
CA ARG A 88 19.09 8.33 -6.40
C ARG A 88 20.15 7.27 -6.14
N ILE A 89 19.76 6.00 -5.96
CA ILE A 89 20.70 4.88 -5.85
C ILE A 89 21.40 4.68 -7.18
N LYS A 90 20.64 4.63 -8.28
CA LYS A 90 21.16 4.44 -9.63
C LYS A 90 22.18 5.52 -10.02
N ASP A 91 21.90 6.77 -9.70
CA ASP A 91 22.74 7.93 -10.04
C ASP A 91 23.85 8.19 -8.99
N GLY A 92 23.99 7.34 -7.97
CA GLY A 92 24.98 7.51 -6.90
C GLY A 92 24.67 8.65 -5.90
N GLN A 93 23.59 9.40 -6.10
CA GLN A 93 23.20 10.53 -5.25
C GLN A 93 22.85 10.11 -3.82
N VAL A 94 22.51 8.84 -3.59
CA VAL A 94 22.25 8.30 -2.25
C VAL A 94 23.46 8.43 -1.31
N SER A 95 24.68 8.56 -1.84
CA SER A 95 25.89 8.82 -1.03
C SER A 95 25.76 10.11 -0.21
N VAL A 96 25.13 11.15 -0.77
CA VAL A 96 24.86 12.42 -0.05
C VAL A 96 23.85 12.22 1.08
N ASP A 97 22.89 11.29 0.92
CA ASP A 97 21.91 10.98 1.97
C ASP A 97 22.56 10.30 3.17
N PHE A 98 23.59 9.46 2.95
CA PHE A 98 24.35 8.82 4.01
C PHE A 98 25.20 9.80 4.84
N LEU A 99 25.46 11.01 4.34
CA LEU A 99 26.15 12.07 5.09
C LEU A 99 25.21 12.83 6.03
N ARG A 100 23.90 12.69 5.85
CA ARG A 100 22.90 13.36 6.71
C ARG A 100 22.71 12.59 8.00
N PRO A 101 22.46 13.27 9.14
CA PRO A 101 22.20 12.62 10.42
C PRO A 101 20.76 12.06 10.51
N LEU A 102 20.30 11.39 9.44
CA LEU A 102 18.97 10.80 9.32
C LEU A 102 19.11 9.38 8.77
N ASP A 103 18.24 8.50 9.24
CA ASP A 103 18.11 7.17 8.64
C ASP A 103 17.48 7.29 7.25
N VAL A 104 18.18 6.80 6.22
CA VAL A 104 17.77 6.95 4.81
C VAL A 104 16.46 6.21 4.54
N GLN A 105 16.31 4.99 5.09
CA GLN A 105 15.07 4.23 4.92
C GLN A 105 13.89 4.95 5.59
N ALA A 106 14.04 5.35 6.85
CA ALA A 106 12.96 6.03 7.57
C ALA A 106 12.59 7.36 6.92
N ALA A 107 13.57 8.14 6.46
CA ALA A 107 13.33 9.42 5.77
C ALA A 107 12.56 9.20 4.46
N THR A 108 12.95 8.19 3.67
CA THR A 108 12.25 7.83 2.43
C THR A 108 10.83 7.37 2.71
N VAL A 109 10.65 6.39 3.61
CA VAL A 109 9.32 5.85 3.93
C VAL A 109 8.38 6.95 4.43
N VAL A 110 8.83 7.82 5.33
CA VAL A 110 8.00 8.93 5.85
C VAL A 110 7.61 9.92 4.74
N THR A 111 8.52 10.22 3.82
CA THR A 111 8.22 11.11 2.68
C THR A 111 7.20 10.47 1.73
N GLU A 112 7.35 9.19 1.40
CA GLU A 112 6.41 8.42 0.58
C GLU A 112 5.02 8.32 1.25
N VAL A 113 4.96 8.10 2.56
CA VAL A 113 3.71 8.12 3.33
C VAL A 113 3.03 9.49 3.21
N GLY A 114 3.79 10.59 3.29
CA GLY A 114 3.24 11.93 3.08
C GLY A 114 2.58 12.09 1.71
N GLN A 115 3.21 11.61 0.64
CA GLN A 115 2.66 11.62 -0.73
C GLN A 115 1.40 10.75 -0.84
N ALA A 116 1.42 9.55 -0.24
CA ALA A 116 0.31 8.61 -0.22
C ALA A 116 -0.92 9.19 0.49
N LEU A 117 -0.72 9.87 1.63
CA LEU A 117 -1.81 10.55 2.36
C LEU A 117 -2.43 11.67 1.53
N PHE A 118 -1.63 12.44 0.79
CA PHE A 118 -2.18 13.40 -0.17
C PHE A 118 -2.99 12.70 -1.25
N ALA A 119 -2.45 11.64 -1.86
CA ALA A 119 -3.10 10.95 -2.98
C ALA A 119 -4.47 10.36 -2.60
N PHE A 120 -4.67 9.99 -1.34
CA PHE A 120 -5.96 9.52 -0.81
C PHE A 120 -7.06 10.58 -0.90
N VAL A 121 -6.73 11.86 -0.71
CA VAL A 121 -7.72 12.93 -0.72
C VAL A 121 -8.41 13.07 -2.08
N PRO A 122 -7.71 13.35 -3.21
CA PRO A 122 -8.35 13.54 -4.51
C PRO A 122 -8.76 12.24 -5.21
N ARG A 123 -8.25 11.08 -4.81
CA ARG A 123 -8.55 9.79 -5.46
C ARG A 123 -9.38 8.89 -4.56
N GLY A 124 -9.01 8.72 -3.28
CA GLY A 124 -9.67 7.80 -2.35
C GLY A 124 -11.03 8.29 -1.89
N ILE A 125 -11.13 9.55 -1.42
CA ILE A 125 -12.40 10.10 -0.91
C ILE A 125 -13.52 10.05 -1.97
N PRO A 126 -13.31 10.50 -3.23
CA PRO A 126 -14.36 10.40 -4.24
C PRO A 126 -14.79 8.96 -4.55
N GLN A 127 -13.85 8.00 -4.50
CA GLN A 127 -14.19 6.58 -4.70
C GLN A 127 -15.13 6.06 -3.61
N LEU A 128 -14.82 6.39 -2.35
CA LEU A 128 -15.68 6.01 -1.22
C LEU A 128 -17.05 6.69 -1.30
N ALA A 129 -17.09 7.96 -1.73
CA ALA A 129 -18.35 8.67 -1.93
C ALA A 129 -19.19 8.03 -3.04
N ILE A 130 -18.59 7.67 -4.17
CA ILE A 130 -19.30 6.97 -5.26
C ILE A 130 -19.80 5.61 -4.77
N GLY A 131 -18.97 4.81 -4.12
CA GLY A 131 -19.36 3.51 -3.58
C GLY A 131 -20.49 3.60 -2.56
N GLY A 132 -20.37 4.53 -1.60
CA GLY A 132 -21.36 4.67 -0.54
C GLY A 132 -22.69 5.27 -1.00
N LEU A 133 -22.67 6.27 -1.89
CA LEU A 133 -23.87 7.00 -2.30
C LEU A 133 -24.64 6.34 -3.46
N PHE A 134 -23.93 5.72 -4.39
CA PHE A 134 -24.55 5.25 -5.64
C PHE A 134 -24.63 3.72 -5.76
N VAL A 135 -23.74 2.97 -5.09
CA VAL A 135 -23.71 1.51 -5.23
C VAL A 135 -24.15 0.78 -3.96
N GLY A 136 -23.93 1.41 -2.80
CA GLY A 136 -24.13 0.83 -1.48
C GLY A 136 -22.87 0.12 -0.98
N MET A 137 -22.56 0.31 0.29
CA MET A 137 -21.41 -0.30 0.98
C MET A 137 -21.83 -0.77 2.37
N THR A 138 -21.26 -1.90 2.81
CA THR A 138 -21.31 -2.30 4.22
C THR A 138 -20.29 -1.46 4.98
N LEU A 139 -20.70 -0.86 6.08
CA LEU A 139 -19.82 -0.08 6.96
C LEU A 139 -19.75 -0.75 8.33
N PRO A 140 -18.62 -0.64 9.05
CA PRO A 140 -18.49 -1.25 10.37
C PRO A 140 -19.55 -0.73 11.35
N GLY A 141 -20.22 -1.64 12.04
CA GLY A 141 -21.21 -1.31 13.06
C GLY A 141 -20.61 -0.83 14.40
N SER A 142 -19.31 -1.01 14.61
CA SER A 142 -18.61 -0.71 15.86
C SER A 142 -17.55 0.38 15.67
N VAL A 143 -17.52 1.37 16.59
CA VAL A 143 -16.45 2.38 16.61
C VAL A 143 -15.07 1.75 16.75
N ALA A 144 -14.94 0.67 17.52
CA ALA A 144 -13.68 -0.03 17.68
C ALA A 144 -13.17 -0.59 16.33
N VAL A 145 -14.04 -1.16 15.52
CA VAL A 145 -13.69 -1.67 14.18
C VAL A 145 -13.32 -0.52 13.25
N TRP A 146 -13.99 0.63 13.31
CA TRP A 146 -13.60 1.83 12.58
C TRP A 146 -12.19 2.30 12.93
N VAL A 147 -11.88 2.40 14.22
CA VAL A 147 -10.54 2.81 14.69
C VAL A 147 -9.49 1.82 14.20
N LEU A 148 -9.72 0.51 14.36
CA LEU A 148 -8.81 -0.53 13.90
C LEU A 148 -8.67 -0.53 12.37
N GLY A 149 -9.74 -0.27 11.62
CA GLY A 149 -9.72 -0.14 10.17
C GLY A 149 -8.85 1.02 9.69
N VAL A 150 -8.98 2.20 10.33
CA VAL A 150 -8.13 3.36 10.04
C VAL A 150 -6.67 3.09 10.39
N VAL A 151 -6.39 2.47 11.55
CA VAL A 151 -5.04 2.05 11.93
C VAL A 151 -4.47 1.06 10.91
N SER A 152 -5.26 0.06 10.52
CA SER A 152 -4.86 -0.93 9.51
C SER A 152 -4.56 -0.28 8.16
N LEU A 153 -5.35 0.71 7.74
CA LEU A 153 -5.12 1.47 6.51
C LEU A 153 -3.81 2.26 6.57
N LEU A 154 -3.53 2.94 7.68
CA LEU A 154 -2.27 3.66 7.86
C LEU A 154 -1.06 2.71 7.86
N LEU A 155 -1.17 1.56 8.55
CA LEU A 155 -0.13 0.53 8.54
C LEU A 155 0.10 -0.03 7.13
N ALA A 156 -0.97 -0.23 6.36
CA ALA A 156 -0.89 -0.69 4.97
C ALA A 156 -0.09 0.29 4.09
N VAL A 157 -0.33 1.59 4.24
CA VAL A 157 0.42 2.64 3.52
C VAL A 157 1.89 2.64 3.91
N VAL A 158 2.19 2.57 5.22
CA VAL A 158 3.58 2.52 5.71
C VAL A 158 4.30 1.25 5.23
N LEU A 159 3.62 0.09 5.31
CA LEU A 159 4.16 -1.19 4.85
C LEU A 159 4.42 -1.18 3.34
N SER A 160 3.51 -0.60 2.55
CA SER A 160 3.71 -0.42 1.12
C SER A 160 4.95 0.41 0.82
N ALA A 161 5.11 1.57 1.45
CA ALA A 161 6.28 2.42 1.28
C ALA A 161 7.58 1.70 1.70
N ALA A 162 7.55 0.94 2.80
CA ALA A 162 8.69 0.14 3.25
C ALA A 162 9.04 -0.98 2.27
N THR A 163 8.03 -1.63 1.66
CA THR A 163 8.25 -2.70 0.67
C THR A 163 8.81 -2.14 -0.65
N VAL A 164 8.31 -0.98 -1.10
CA VAL A 164 8.86 -0.27 -2.27
C VAL A 164 10.31 0.15 -2.02
N TYR A 165 10.64 0.56 -0.79
CA TYR A 165 12.02 0.80 -0.42
C TYR A 165 12.91 -0.44 -0.58
N LEU A 166 12.43 -1.65 -0.23
CA LEU A 166 13.19 -2.89 -0.48
C LEU A 166 13.46 -3.09 -1.98
N VAL A 167 12.44 -2.86 -2.83
CA VAL A 167 12.59 -2.95 -4.29
C VAL A 167 13.65 -1.98 -4.78
N ALA A 168 13.64 -0.74 -4.30
CA ALA A 168 14.62 0.28 -4.64
C ALA A 168 16.03 -0.09 -4.16
N ALA A 169 16.14 -0.64 -2.94
CA ALA A 169 17.43 -1.02 -2.34
C ALA A 169 18.17 -2.11 -3.12
N VAL A 170 17.46 -2.92 -3.93
CA VAL A 170 18.10 -3.87 -4.85
C VAL A 170 19.01 -3.15 -5.87
N GLY A 171 18.76 -1.87 -6.14
CA GLY A 171 19.59 -1.01 -6.99
C GLY A 171 21.03 -0.84 -6.50
N PHE A 172 21.35 -1.11 -5.24
CA PHE A 172 22.74 -1.18 -4.78
C PHE A 172 23.57 -2.28 -5.45
N TRP A 173 22.90 -3.31 -6.00
CA TRP A 173 23.54 -4.44 -6.67
C TRP A 173 23.23 -4.50 -8.16
N LEU A 174 22.11 -3.94 -8.59
CA LEU A 174 21.67 -3.94 -9.99
C LEU A 174 21.74 -2.52 -10.55
N VAL A 175 22.32 -2.38 -11.74
CA VAL A 175 22.38 -1.09 -12.46
C VAL A 175 20.97 -0.64 -12.91
N GLU A 176 20.11 -1.60 -13.25
CA GLU A 176 18.76 -1.33 -13.73
C GLU A 176 17.73 -2.14 -12.93
N THR A 177 16.80 -1.45 -12.29
CA THR A 177 15.79 -2.05 -11.38
C THR A 177 14.41 -2.19 -12.01
N ARG A 178 14.20 -1.75 -13.27
CA ARG A 178 12.88 -1.81 -13.94
C ARG A 178 12.30 -3.21 -14.00
N GLY A 179 13.12 -4.22 -14.25
CA GLY A 179 12.67 -5.61 -14.24
C GLY A 179 12.13 -6.05 -12.88
N VAL A 180 12.81 -5.67 -11.80
CA VAL A 180 12.38 -5.95 -10.42
C VAL A 180 11.08 -5.20 -10.10
N GLN A 181 10.95 -3.94 -10.53
CA GLN A 181 9.74 -3.15 -10.36
C GLN A 181 8.55 -3.76 -11.09
N LEU A 182 8.73 -4.28 -12.32
CA LEU A 182 7.67 -4.97 -13.07
C LEU A 182 7.22 -6.25 -12.37
N VAL A 183 8.15 -7.07 -11.89
CA VAL A 183 7.82 -8.26 -11.10
C VAL A 183 7.07 -7.87 -9.82
N TYR A 184 7.57 -6.86 -9.11
CA TYR A 184 6.89 -6.33 -7.92
C TYR A 184 5.46 -5.87 -8.23
N MET A 185 5.25 -5.12 -9.31
CA MET A 185 3.94 -4.61 -9.72
C MET A 185 2.93 -5.75 -9.92
N VAL A 186 3.34 -6.79 -10.65
CA VAL A 186 2.46 -7.95 -10.92
C VAL A 186 2.18 -8.72 -9.64
N VAL A 187 3.24 -9.06 -8.88
CA VAL A 187 3.12 -9.86 -7.66
C VAL A 187 2.36 -9.10 -6.57
N SER A 188 2.71 -7.84 -6.31
CA SER A 188 2.05 -7.05 -5.27
C SER A 188 0.57 -6.82 -5.55
N GLY A 189 0.20 -6.46 -6.78
CA GLY A 189 -1.19 -6.23 -7.17
C GLY A 189 -2.04 -7.49 -7.05
N PHE A 190 -1.51 -8.63 -7.50
CA PHE A 190 -2.22 -9.90 -7.44
C PHE A 190 -2.29 -10.44 -6.00
N PHE A 191 -1.18 -10.47 -5.28
CA PHE A 191 -1.10 -11.05 -3.94
C PHE A 191 -1.71 -10.15 -2.85
N ALA A 192 -1.84 -8.84 -3.09
CA ALA A 192 -2.59 -7.99 -2.18
C ALA A 192 -4.12 -8.14 -2.31
N GLY A 193 -4.60 -8.85 -3.34
CA GLY A 193 -6.02 -8.98 -3.60
C GLY A 193 -6.61 -7.74 -4.27
N LEU A 194 -5.83 -7.04 -5.10
CA LEU A 194 -6.30 -5.84 -5.79
C LEU A 194 -7.34 -6.17 -6.86
N PHE A 195 -7.19 -7.27 -7.59
CA PHE A 195 -8.05 -7.63 -8.72
C PHE A 195 -9.29 -8.40 -8.29
N VAL A 196 -9.11 -9.38 -7.43
CA VAL A 196 -10.17 -10.21 -6.83
C VAL A 196 -9.84 -10.49 -5.36
N PRO A 197 -10.82 -10.70 -4.48
CA PRO A 197 -10.56 -11.09 -3.08
C PRO A 197 -9.70 -12.36 -3.01
N ILE A 198 -8.77 -12.38 -2.05
CA ILE A 198 -7.86 -13.52 -1.86
C ILE A 198 -8.64 -14.81 -1.52
N SER A 199 -9.80 -14.69 -0.87
CA SER A 199 -10.67 -15.85 -0.58
C SER A 199 -11.25 -16.55 -1.81
N MET A 200 -11.12 -15.95 -3.00
CA MET A 200 -11.50 -16.58 -4.29
C MET A 200 -10.34 -17.38 -4.91
N PHE A 201 -9.14 -17.33 -4.33
CA PHE A 201 -8.01 -18.10 -4.82
C PHE A 201 -8.16 -19.59 -4.46
N PRO A 202 -7.57 -20.50 -5.25
CA PRO A 202 -7.40 -21.88 -4.84
C PRO A 202 -6.67 -21.96 -3.50
N ARG A 203 -7.03 -22.90 -2.64
CA ARG A 203 -6.53 -22.98 -1.26
C ARG A 203 -5.01 -22.93 -1.13
N TRP A 204 -4.29 -23.61 -2.02
CA TRP A 204 -2.83 -23.61 -2.02
C TRP A 204 -2.24 -22.21 -2.28
N LEU A 205 -2.86 -21.44 -3.20
CA LEU A 205 -2.42 -20.08 -3.53
C LEU A 205 -2.79 -19.10 -2.41
N GLU A 206 -4.00 -19.23 -1.84
CA GLU A 206 -4.43 -18.45 -0.68
C GLU A 206 -3.42 -18.58 0.47
N LEU A 207 -3.02 -19.80 0.83
CA LEU A 207 -2.02 -20.04 1.88
C LEU A 207 -0.66 -19.44 1.54
N ALA A 208 -0.19 -19.60 0.30
CA ALA A 208 1.07 -19.02 -0.15
C ALA A 208 1.06 -17.50 -0.08
N VAL A 209 -0.04 -16.87 -0.49
CA VAL A 209 -0.21 -15.41 -0.46
C VAL A 209 -0.27 -14.88 0.97
N GLN A 210 -0.97 -15.56 1.87
CA GLN A 210 -1.06 -15.19 3.29
C GLN A 210 0.30 -15.25 4.01
N ALA A 211 1.27 -16.03 3.51
CA ALA A 211 2.64 -16.07 4.00
C ALA A 211 3.52 -14.91 3.48
N THR A 212 2.94 -13.91 2.83
CA THR A 212 3.63 -12.73 2.29
C THR A 212 3.12 -11.43 2.92
N PRO A 213 3.84 -10.30 2.81
CA PRO A 213 3.37 -9.02 3.33
C PRO A 213 2.22 -8.40 2.52
N PHE A 214 1.95 -8.86 1.30
CA PHE A 214 1.06 -8.20 0.37
C PHE A 214 -0.40 -8.11 0.82
N PRO A 215 -1.04 -9.14 1.42
CA PRO A 215 -2.39 -9.02 1.96
C PRO A 215 -2.53 -7.91 3.00
N SER A 216 -1.47 -7.68 3.78
CA SER A 216 -1.40 -6.61 4.78
C SER A 216 -1.43 -5.21 4.18
N MET A 217 -1.10 -5.05 2.88
CA MET A 217 -1.07 -3.76 2.19
C MET A 217 -2.44 -3.33 1.63
N LEU A 218 -3.38 -4.27 1.43
CA LEU A 218 -4.69 -3.96 0.88
C LEU A 218 -5.82 -4.77 1.51
N MET A 219 -5.71 -6.12 1.48
CA MET A 219 -6.81 -6.98 1.85
C MET A 219 -7.20 -6.87 3.33
N TYR A 220 -6.23 -6.70 4.24
CA TYR A 220 -6.50 -6.60 5.67
C TYR A 220 -7.30 -5.35 6.04
N PRO A 221 -6.90 -4.10 5.68
CA PRO A 221 -7.73 -2.94 5.94
C PRO A 221 -9.11 -3.02 5.27
N VAL A 222 -9.19 -3.59 4.07
CA VAL A 222 -10.48 -3.82 3.39
C VAL A 222 -11.36 -4.79 4.20
N THR A 223 -10.81 -5.90 4.67
CA THR A 223 -11.53 -6.92 5.47
C THR A 223 -12.07 -6.31 6.77
N VAL A 224 -11.28 -5.48 7.45
CA VAL A 224 -11.69 -4.81 8.69
C VAL A 224 -12.78 -3.78 8.41
N LEU A 225 -12.60 -2.91 7.41
CA LEU A 225 -13.55 -1.83 7.08
C LEU A 225 -14.82 -2.33 6.38
N ALA A 226 -14.82 -3.53 5.81
CA ALA A 226 -16.01 -4.20 5.29
C ALA A 226 -16.79 -4.99 6.36
N ASP A 227 -16.45 -4.80 7.64
CA ASP A 227 -17.09 -5.47 8.80
C ASP A 227 -17.12 -7.02 8.69
N ARG A 228 -16.06 -7.59 8.11
CA ARG A 228 -15.95 -9.03 7.87
C ARG A 228 -15.28 -9.80 9.00
N VAL A 229 -14.80 -9.10 10.02
CA VAL A 229 -14.11 -9.68 11.17
C VAL A 229 -14.57 -9.01 12.45
N SER A 230 -14.59 -9.79 13.53
CA SER A 230 -14.81 -9.27 14.87
C SER A 230 -13.68 -8.33 15.31
N VAL A 231 -13.87 -7.59 16.39
CA VAL A 231 -12.81 -6.76 16.99
C VAL A 231 -11.54 -7.59 17.28
N GLY A 232 -11.67 -8.81 17.78
CA GLY A 232 -10.53 -9.72 18.00
C GLY A 232 -9.81 -10.10 16.70
N GLY A 233 -10.57 -10.37 15.63
CA GLY A 233 -10.02 -10.62 14.30
C GLY A 233 -9.30 -9.40 13.73
N ALA A 234 -9.88 -8.20 13.87
CA ALA A 234 -9.25 -6.97 13.44
C ALA A 234 -7.93 -6.69 14.19
N LEU A 235 -7.88 -6.92 15.49
CA LEU A 235 -6.65 -6.83 16.28
C LEU A 235 -5.58 -7.81 15.79
N THR A 236 -5.96 -9.04 15.46
CA THR A 236 -5.04 -10.05 14.90
C THR A 236 -4.46 -9.57 13.57
N LEU A 237 -5.28 -9.05 12.66
CA LEU A 237 -4.80 -8.53 11.37
C LEU A 237 -3.86 -7.34 11.55
N VAL A 238 -4.16 -6.41 12.45
CA VAL A 238 -3.27 -5.28 12.80
C VAL A 238 -1.95 -5.80 13.39
N ALA A 239 -1.97 -6.79 14.27
CA ALA A 239 -0.75 -7.39 14.82
C ALA A 239 0.12 -8.03 13.72
N VAL A 240 -0.48 -8.72 12.76
CA VAL A 240 0.23 -9.28 11.60
C VAL A 240 0.83 -8.17 10.73
N GLN A 241 0.11 -7.06 10.51
CA GLN A 241 0.66 -5.89 9.79
C GLN A 241 1.89 -5.30 10.50
N VAL A 242 1.84 -5.18 11.82
CA VAL A 242 2.99 -4.70 12.63
C VAL A 242 4.16 -5.67 12.53
N ALA A 243 3.92 -6.98 12.58
CA ALA A 243 4.96 -7.99 12.43
C ALA A 243 5.62 -7.91 11.04
N TRP A 244 4.82 -7.78 9.96
CA TRP A 244 5.36 -7.60 8.61
C TRP A 244 6.12 -6.29 8.48
N LEU A 245 5.64 -5.20 9.06
CA LEU A 245 6.34 -3.91 9.04
C LEU A 245 7.70 -4.00 9.74
N ALA A 246 7.77 -4.70 10.86
CA ALA A 246 9.04 -4.95 11.55
C ALA A 246 9.99 -5.80 10.71
N GLY A 247 9.49 -6.87 10.07
CA GLY A 247 10.29 -7.75 9.20
C GLY A 247 10.81 -7.02 7.96
N VAL A 248 9.91 -6.34 7.22
CA VAL A 248 10.25 -5.56 6.02
C VAL A 248 11.18 -4.40 6.37
N GLY A 249 10.89 -3.68 7.45
CA GLY A 249 11.74 -2.60 7.95
C GLY A 249 13.13 -3.08 8.36
N GLY A 250 13.21 -4.19 9.08
CA GLY A 250 14.49 -4.82 9.46
C GLY A 250 15.31 -5.26 8.25
N LEU A 251 14.67 -5.92 7.28
CA LEU A 251 15.33 -6.32 6.03
C LEU A 251 15.85 -5.09 5.26
N GLY A 252 15.07 -4.02 5.19
CA GLY A 252 15.48 -2.77 4.56
C GLY A 252 16.72 -2.17 5.22
N GLN A 253 16.81 -2.18 6.55
CA GLN A 253 18.01 -1.75 7.28
C GLN A 253 19.24 -2.59 6.96
N VAL A 254 19.07 -3.92 6.85
CA VAL A 254 20.16 -4.82 6.46
C VAL A 254 20.66 -4.51 5.05
N LEU A 255 19.74 -4.38 4.08
CA LEU A 255 20.08 -4.05 2.70
C LEU A 255 20.74 -2.67 2.58
N THR A 256 20.25 -1.67 3.31
CA THR A 256 20.82 -0.32 3.32
C THR A 256 22.26 -0.33 3.84
N ARG A 257 22.52 -1.03 4.95
CA ARG A 257 23.89 -1.17 5.50
C ARG A 257 24.81 -1.91 4.55
N ALA A 258 24.34 -2.98 3.93
CA ALA A 258 25.13 -3.74 2.96
C ALA A 258 25.41 -2.92 1.68
N GLY A 259 24.39 -2.20 1.18
CA GLY A 259 24.52 -1.32 0.01
C GLY A 259 25.48 -0.15 0.26
N ARG A 260 25.44 0.48 1.44
CA ARG A 260 26.38 1.53 1.83
C ARG A 260 27.82 1.06 1.75
N ARG A 261 28.15 -0.11 2.29
CA ARG A 261 29.51 -0.69 2.23
C ARG A 261 29.97 -0.91 0.78
N ARG A 262 29.05 -1.26 -0.13
CA ARG A 262 29.38 -1.46 -1.54
C ARG A 262 29.74 -0.15 -2.25
N LEU A 263 29.05 0.96 -1.93
CA LEU A 263 29.36 2.28 -2.48
C LEU A 263 30.74 2.80 -2.01
N GLU A 264 31.10 2.56 -0.75
CA GLU A 264 32.40 2.93 -0.20
C GLU A 264 33.57 2.22 -0.94
N ILE A 265 33.36 0.99 -1.42
CA ILE A 265 34.38 0.23 -2.17
C ILE A 265 34.52 0.73 -3.61
N GLN A 266 33.45 1.24 -4.22
CA GLN A 266 33.46 1.72 -5.61
C GLN A 266 33.91 3.18 -5.75
N GLY A 267 33.89 3.95 -4.68
CA GLY A 267 34.24 5.38 -4.64
C GLY A 267 35.59 5.69 -3.96
N GLY A 268 36.36 4.67 -3.59
CA GLY A 268 37.66 4.78 -2.93
C GLY A 268 38.85 4.73 -3.89
#